data_23793aea0bd741d7f8980e9864660463
#
_entry.id   23793aea0bd741d7f8980e9864660463
#
_cell.length_a   1.000
_cell.length_b   1.000
_cell.length_c   1.000
_cell.angle_alpha   90.00
_cell.angle_beta   90.00
_cell.angle_gamma   90.00
#
_symmetry.space_group_name_H-M   'P 1'
#
loop_
_entity.id
_entity.type
_entity.pdbx_description
1 polymer ?
#
loop_
_entity_poly.entity_id
_entity_poly.type
_entity_poly.pdbx_seq_one_letter_code
_entity_poly.pdbx_strand_id
1 'polypeptide(L)'
;MKKYAACLLSLWLCSPFASANTFTTDLTDLWWNANESGWGVTVTHQREVVFLALFVYGTDNRPTFYTGQTSYAGQSSAGALIFSGQMYQTSGPWLGTFFNPNSVTVRPVGNVTFTAFVDSATLTYSVDGIFVTKALTRQTFRNNELTGSYAGVFRQTFSGCSNPANNGTEESVVGVSITNSTTTFAMTTNGNGLVCNYVGNYRQAGRMGSSTGTYSCPGISGSYDMIEMEANPSGITARFSGNDNTCSQITGRFAIVTR
;
A
#
# COMPACT_ATOMS: atom_id res chain seq x y z
N MET A 1 -21.36 65.52 -22.04
CA MET A 1 -20.30 64.81 -21.28
C MET A 1 -20.97 63.67 -20.56
N LYS A 2 -20.88 62.45 -21.11
CA LYS A 2 -21.43 61.20 -20.50
C LYS A 2 -20.27 60.41 -19.95
N LYS A 3 -20.22 60.16 -18.63
CA LYS A 3 -19.24 59.35 -17.93
C LYS A 3 -19.73 57.92 -17.97
N TYR A 4 -18.98 57.02 -18.61
CA TYR A 4 -19.18 55.57 -18.52
C TYR A 4 -18.36 55.04 -17.34
N ALA A 5 -19.05 54.50 -16.33
CA ALA A 5 -18.42 53.74 -15.23
C ALA A 5 -18.25 52.30 -15.70
N ALA A 6 -17.00 51.87 -15.86
CA ALA A 6 -16.68 50.48 -16.14
C ALA A 6 -16.69 49.67 -14.82
N CYS A 7 -17.67 48.78 -14.70
CA CYS A 7 -17.77 47.84 -13.59
C CYS A 7 -16.87 46.63 -13.91
N LEU A 8 -15.69 46.53 -13.26
CA LEU A 8 -14.80 45.36 -13.33
C LEU A 8 -15.36 44.23 -12.44
N LEU A 9 -16.00 43.26 -13.07
CA LEU A 9 -16.43 42.03 -12.42
C LEU A 9 -15.20 41.14 -12.27
N SER A 10 -14.62 41.10 -11.06
CA SER A 10 -13.57 40.11 -10.70
C SER A 10 -14.22 38.75 -10.50
N LEU A 11 -14.12 37.87 -11.51
CA LEU A 11 -14.39 36.44 -11.35
C LEU A 11 -13.32 35.84 -10.46
N TRP A 12 -13.66 35.58 -9.21
CA TRP A 12 -12.92 34.65 -8.36
C TRP A 12 -13.13 33.23 -8.89
N LEU A 13 -12.15 32.73 -9.63
CA LEU A 13 -12.06 31.33 -9.96
C LEU A 13 -11.76 30.54 -8.67
N CYS A 14 -12.83 30.08 -8.01
CA CYS A 14 -12.71 29.01 -7.01
C CYS A 14 -12.27 27.74 -7.75
N SER A 15 -10.97 27.53 -7.89
CA SER A 15 -10.44 26.22 -8.30
C SER A 15 -10.78 25.23 -7.18
N PRO A 16 -11.59 24.21 -7.42
CA PRO A 16 -11.69 23.11 -6.46
C PRO A 16 -10.30 22.51 -6.34
N PHE A 17 -9.71 22.60 -5.16
CA PHE A 17 -8.53 21.82 -4.85
C PHE A 17 -8.93 20.35 -5.00
N ALA A 18 -8.52 19.73 -6.09
CA ALA A 18 -8.58 18.27 -6.22
C ALA A 18 -7.67 17.72 -5.12
N SER A 19 -8.23 17.30 -4.01
CA SER A 19 -7.54 16.51 -3.01
C SER A 19 -7.10 15.23 -3.71
N ALA A 20 -5.83 15.17 -4.10
CA ALA A 20 -5.23 13.92 -4.52
C ALA A 20 -5.34 12.97 -3.34
N ASN A 21 -6.07 11.88 -3.52
CA ASN A 21 -6.24 10.88 -2.49
C ASN A 21 -4.89 10.30 -2.13
N THR A 22 -4.47 10.49 -0.89
CA THR A 22 -3.14 10.17 -0.40
C THR A 22 -3.02 8.76 0.18
N PHE A 23 -3.87 7.81 -0.24
CA PHE A 23 -3.62 6.41 0.09
C PHE A 23 -2.38 5.95 -0.66
N THR A 24 -1.29 5.87 0.08
CA THR A 24 0.00 5.45 -0.45
C THR A 24 0.17 3.95 -0.38
N THR A 25 -0.63 3.26 0.45
CA THR A 25 -0.59 1.80 0.67
C THR A 25 -1.72 1.13 -0.08
N ASP A 26 -1.41 0.21 -0.99
CA ASP A 26 -2.38 -0.69 -1.58
C ASP A 26 -2.55 -1.94 -0.69
N LEU A 27 -3.78 -2.13 -0.21
CA LEU A 27 -4.14 -3.24 0.68
C LEU A 27 -4.62 -4.49 -0.07
N THR A 28 -4.71 -4.42 -1.40
CA THR A 28 -5.12 -5.54 -2.26
C THR A 28 -4.18 -6.71 -2.06
N ASP A 29 -4.71 -7.81 -1.55
CA ASP A 29 -4.00 -9.09 -1.37
C ASP A 29 -4.95 -10.16 -0.81
N LEU A 30 -4.46 -11.39 -0.64
CA LEU A 30 -5.06 -12.37 0.24
C LEU A 30 -4.48 -12.22 1.65
N TRP A 31 -5.37 -12.09 2.63
CA TRP A 31 -5.02 -11.95 4.04
C TRP A 31 -5.51 -13.15 4.83
N TRP A 32 -4.74 -13.60 5.79
CA TRP A 32 -5.02 -14.79 6.57
C TRP A 32 -4.40 -14.72 7.97
N ASN A 33 -4.75 -15.68 8.80
CA ASN A 33 -4.04 -15.93 10.05
C ASN A 33 -3.25 -17.23 9.91
N ALA A 34 -1.93 -17.16 9.99
CA ALA A 34 -1.05 -18.32 9.81
C ALA A 34 -1.27 -19.43 10.84
N ASN A 35 -1.79 -19.09 12.03
CA ASN A 35 -2.11 -20.04 13.09
C ASN A 35 -3.50 -20.67 12.95
N GLU A 36 -4.31 -20.20 11.99
CA GLU A 36 -5.69 -20.65 11.79
C GLU A 36 -5.91 -20.96 10.30
N SER A 37 -5.10 -21.85 9.74
CA SER A 37 -5.18 -22.23 8.34
C SER A 37 -6.54 -22.82 7.96
N GLY A 38 -7.04 -22.52 6.76
CA GLY A 38 -8.31 -23.03 6.24
C GLY A 38 -9.36 -21.95 5.97
N TRP A 39 -9.12 -20.72 6.35
CA TRP A 39 -9.95 -19.56 6.04
C TRP A 39 -9.08 -18.36 5.63
N GLY A 40 -9.69 -17.35 5.03
CA GLY A 40 -9.00 -16.13 4.64
C GLY A 40 -9.94 -15.07 4.13
N VAL A 41 -9.38 -13.92 3.79
CA VAL A 41 -10.10 -12.80 3.20
C VAL A 41 -9.34 -12.24 2.01
N THR A 42 -9.97 -12.22 0.85
CA THR A 42 -9.48 -11.47 -0.30
C THR A 42 -9.87 -10.00 -0.15
N VAL A 43 -8.89 -9.14 -0.27
CA VAL A 43 -9.05 -7.69 -0.19
C VAL A 43 -8.77 -7.10 -1.55
N THR A 44 -9.68 -6.27 -2.04
CA THR A 44 -9.50 -5.43 -3.23
C THR A 44 -9.64 -3.98 -2.82
N HIS A 45 -8.58 -3.18 -3.00
CA HIS A 45 -8.53 -1.79 -2.59
C HIS A 45 -8.59 -0.87 -3.80
N GLN A 46 -9.59 0.03 -3.82
CA GLN A 46 -9.76 1.04 -4.86
C GLN A 46 -10.05 2.39 -4.19
N ARG A 47 -9.04 3.22 -4.05
CA ARG A 47 -9.13 4.54 -3.41
C ARG A 47 -9.73 4.44 -1.99
N GLU A 48 -10.87 5.08 -1.74
CA GLU A 48 -11.56 5.10 -0.44
C GLU A 48 -12.37 3.83 -0.16
N VAL A 49 -12.39 2.88 -1.08
CA VAL A 49 -13.20 1.67 -0.97
C VAL A 49 -12.32 0.44 -0.86
N VAL A 50 -12.63 -0.40 0.11
CA VAL A 50 -12.09 -1.75 0.22
C VAL A 50 -13.24 -2.73 0.12
N PHE A 51 -13.18 -3.63 -0.87
CA PHE A 51 -14.05 -4.77 -0.98
C PHE A 51 -13.38 -5.99 -0.33
N LEU A 52 -14.15 -6.70 0.50
CA LEU A 52 -13.72 -7.88 1.23
C LEU A 52 -14.55 -9.08 0.79
N ALA A 53 -13.90 -10.21 0.52
CA ALA A 53 -14.56 -11.51 0.38
C ALA A 53 -13.94 -12.49 1.38
N LEU A 54 -14.70 -12.85 2.40
CA LEU A 54 -14.30 -13.81 3.44
C LEU A 54 -14.69 -15.22 3.02
N PHE A 55 -13.73 -16.12 3.03
CA PHE A 55 -13.91 -17.55 2.85
C PHE A 55 -13.79 -18.20 4.22
N VAL A 56 -14.89 -18.66 4.78
CA VAL A 56 -14.96 -19.15 6.16
C VAL A 56 -15.87 -20.39 6.25
N TYR A 57 -16.03 -20.92 7.43
CA TYR A 57 -17.01 -21.98 7.69
C TYR A 57 -18.20 -21.44 8.46
N GLY A 58 -19.39 -21.93 8.12
CA GLY A 58 -20.62 -21.64 8.84
C GLY A 58 -20.72 -22.42 10.14
N THR A 59 -21.80 -22.17 10.90
CA THR A 59 -22.07 -22.91 12.15
C THR A 59 -22.34 -24.39 11.93
N ASP A 60 -22.62 -24.80 10.68
CA ASP A 60 -22.78 -26.18 10.23
C ASP A 60 -21.46 -26.81 9.74
N ASN A 61 -20.32 -26.16 9.95
CA ASN A 61 -18.97 -26.52 9.49
C ASN A 61 -18.83 -26.63 7.96
N ARG A 62 -19.77 -26.08 7.20
CA ARG A 62 -19.67 -26.06 5.73
C ARG A 62 -19.01 -24.78 5.23
N PRO A 63 -18.26 -24.86 4.12
CA PRO A 63 -17.73 -23.66 3.48
C PRO A 63 -18.83 -22.66 3.16
N THR A 64 -18.59 -21.42 3.53
CA THR A 64 -19.46 -20.29 3.19
C THR A 64 -18.61 -19.08 2.89
N PHE A 65 -19.23 -18.03 2.38
CA PHE A 65 -18.54 -16.76 2.17
C PHE A 65 -19.42 -15.58 2.58
N TYR A 66 -18.76 -14.52 2.98
CA TYR A 66 -19.39 -13.24 3.23
C TYR A 66 -18.65 -12.17 2.43
N THR A 67 -19.36 -11.14 2.02
CA THR A 67 -18.76 -10.00 1.32
C THR A 67 -19.00 -8.72 2.12
N GLY A 68 -18.01 -7.81 2.08
CA GLY A 68 -18.11 -6.50 2.67
C GLY A 68 -17.65 -5.45 1.69
N GLN A 69 -18.46 -4.42 1.48
CA GLN A 69 -18.02 -3.20 0.82
C GLN A 69 -17.85 -2.15 1.89
N THR A 70 -16.61 -1.69 2.07
CA THR A 70 -16.24 -0.76 3.14
C THR A 70 -15.72 0.54 2.55
N SER A 71 -15.94 1.63 3.26
CA SER A 71 -15.39 2.94 2.93
C SER A 71 -14.37 3.35 3.97
N TYR A 72 -13.43 4.19 3.56
CA TYR A 72 -12.44 4.77 4.47
C TYR A 72 -13.12 5.52 5.60
N ALA A 73 -12.79 5.15 6.84
CA ALA A 73 -13.37 5.68 8.06
C ALA A 73 -12.36 6.49 8.91
N GLY A 74 -11.12 6.61 8.43
CA GLY A 74 -10.08 7.35 9.13
C GLY A 74 -8.81 6.54 9.33
N GLN A 75 -7.97 7.05 10.22
CA GLN A 75 -6.69 6.46 10.57
C GLN A 75 -6.60 6.29 12.08
N SER A 76 -6.01 5.19 12.54
CA SER A 76 -5.73 5.01 13.96
C SER A 76 -4.62 5.93 14.42
N SER A 77 -4.49 6.13 15.75
CA SER A 77 -3.37 6.89 16.34
C SER A 77 -1.99 6.30 16.00
N ALA A 78 -1.93 5.01 15.69
CA ALA A 78 -0.71 4.33 15.23
C ALA A 78 -0.50 4.39 13.72
N GLY A 79 -1.38 5.04 12.96
CA GLY A 79 -1.24 5.21 11.52
C GLY A 79 -1.89 4.12 10.65
N ALA A 80 -2.58 3.13 11.23
CA ALA A 80 -3.30 2.13 10.45
C ALA A 80 -4.52 2.73 9.74
N LEU A 81 -4.74 2.35 8.48
CA LEU A 81 -5.93 2.75 7.72
C LEU A 81 -7.15 1.96 8.20
N ILE A 82 -8.26 2.64 8.41
CA ILE A 82 -9.51 2.04 8.88
C ILE A 82 -10.55 2.12 7.78
N PHE A 83 -11.13 0.97 7.42
CA PHE A 83 -12.24 0.85 6.49
C PHE A 83 -13.41 0.16 7.17
N SER A 84 -14.61 0.73 7.08
CA SER A 84 -15.80 0.18 7.72
C SER A 84 -16.98 0.15 6.76
N GLY A 85 -17.82 -0.86 6.90
CA GLY A 85 -19.01 -1.02 6.07
C GLY A 85 -19.91 -2.18 6.51
N GLN A 86 -20.91 -2.44 5.69
CA GLN A 86 -21.86 -3.50 5.93
C GLN A 86 -21.37 -4.83 5.34
N MET A 87 -21.70 -5.92 6.03
CA MET A 87 -21.39 -7.29 5.60
C MET A 87 -22.63 -7.98 5.08
N TYR A 88 -22.46 -8.74 4.02
CA TYR A 88 -23.54 -9.42 3.31
C TYR A 88 -23.25 -10.91 3.14
N GLN A 89 -24.31 -11.69 3.15
CA GLN A 89 -24.35 -13.07 2.66
C GLN A 89 -25.18 -13.10 1.38
N THR A 90 -24.71 -13.78 0.36
CA THR A 90 -25.43 -13.94 -0.90
C THR A 90 -25.68 -15.40 -1.20
N SER A 91 -26.79 -15.69 -1.85
CA SER A 91 -27.07 -16.99 -2.46
C SER A 91 -27.64 -16.79 -3.86
N GLY A 92 -27.48 -17.78 -4.71
CA GLY A 92 -27.91 -17.68 -6.11
C GLY A 92 -27.94 -19.03 -6.82
N PRO A 93 -28.36 -19.06 -8.09
CA PRO A 93 -28.42 -20.29 -8.87
C PRO A 93 -27.01 -20.83 -9.15
N TRP A 94 -26.92 -22.13 -9.33
CA TRP A 94 -25.68 -22.78 -9.74
C TRP A 94 -25.26 -22.35 -11.15
N LEU A 95 -24.00 -21.99 -11.31
CA LEU A 95 -23.46 -21.47 -12.57
C LEU A 95 -23.43 -22.49 -13.72
N GLY A 96 -23.61 -23.79 -13.45
CA GLY A 96 -23.70 -24.85 -14.47
C GLY A 96 -25.02 -24.89 -15.22
N THR A 97 -25.98 -24.01 -14.88
CA THR A 97 -27.26 -23.82 -15.57
C THR A 97 -27.40 -22.39 -16.05
N PHE A 98 -28.47 -22.06 -16.76
CA PHE A 98 -28.77 -20.67 -17.11
C PHE A 98 -28.84 -19.81 -15.85
N PHE A 99 -27.96 -18.78 -15.78
CA PHE A 99 -27.89 -17.88 -14.64
C PHE A 99 -28.95 -16.78 -14.74
N ASN A 100 -29.91 -16.78 -13.83
CA ASN A 100 -30.89 -15.72 -13.68
C ASN A 100 -30.47 -14.77 -12.53
N PRO A 101 -30.03 -13.54 -12.80
CA PRO A 101 -29.63 -12.61 -11.76
C PRO A 101 -30.76 -12.23 -10.79
N ASN A 102 -32.01 -12.32 -11.20
CA ASN A 102 -33.19 -12.07 -10.34
C ASN A 102 -33.40 -13.16 -9.28
N SER A 103 -32.70 -14.29 -9.40
CA SER A 103 -32.71 -15.37 -8.39
C SER A 103 -31.57 -15.21 -7.36
N VAL A 104 -30.79 -14.17 -7.45
CA VAL A 104 -29.75 -13.84 -6.43
C VAL A 104 -30.41 -13.17 -5.23
N THR A 105 -30.15 -13.70 -4.06
CA THR A 105 -30.59 -13.10 -2.79
C THR A 105 -29.39 -12.46 -2.09
N VAL A 106 -29.56 -11.24 -1.62
CA VAL A 106 -28.55 -10.49 -0.84
C VAL A 106 -29.13 -10.20 0.54
N ARG A 107 -28.48 -10.73 1.57
CA ARG A 107 -28.92 -10.56 2.96
C ARG A 107 -27.83 -9.79 3.74
N PRO A 108 -28.14 -8.60 4.30
CA PRO A 108 -27.24 -7.97 5.26
C PRO A 108 -27.18 -8.83 6.52
N VAL A 109 -25.98 -9.12 7.01
CA VAL A 109 -25.75 -10.01 8.15
C VAL A 109 -25.07 -9.30 9.32
N GLY A 110 -24.49 -8.11 9.11
CA GLY A 110 -23.77 -7.36 10.13
C GLY A 110 -22.88 -6.30 9.53
N ASN A 111 -21.82 -5.97 10.26
CA ASN A 111 -20.84 -4.96 9.86
C ASN A 111 -19.43 -5.54 9.84
N VAL A 112 -18.54 -4.87 9.15
CA VAL A 112 -17.12 -5.22 9.10
C VAL A 112 -16.26 -3.97 9.21
N THR A 113 -15.16 -4.09 9.94
CA THR A 113 -14.08 -3.09 10.02
C THR A 113 -12.77 -3.78 9.72
N PHE A 114 -12.03 -3.23 8.77
CA PHE A 114 -10.70 -3.66 8.39
C PHE A 114 -9.71 -2.55 8.74
N THR A 115 -8.85 -2.80 9.73
CA THR A 115 -7.83 -1.86 10.21
C THR A 115 -6.47 -2.40 9.81
N ALA A 116 -5.77 -1.73 8.87
CA ALA A 116 -4.60 -2.31 8.23
C ALA A 116 -3.40 -1.37 8.17
N PHE A 117 -2.25 -1.96 8.41
CA PHE A 117 -0.92 -1.49 8.01
C PHE A 117 -0.51 -2.13 6.68
N VAL A 118 0.73 -1.91 6.26
CA VAL A 118 1.27 -2.49 5.01
C VAL A 118 1.25 -4.01 5.03
N ASP A 119 1.63 -4.65 6.14
CA ASP A 119 1.90 -6.09 6.26
C ASP A 119 0.99 -6.82 7.26
N SER A 120 0.25 -6.09 8.06
CA SER A 120 -0.59 -6.62 9.13
C SER A 120 -1.93 -5.91 9.19
N ALA A 121 -2.97 -6.61 9.65
CA ALA A 121 -4.29 -6.05 9.80
C ALA A 121 -5.05 -6.68 10.97
N THR A 122 -6.08 -5.98 11.42
CA THR A 122 -7.14 -6.51 12.28
C THR A 122 -8.44 -6.46 11.52
N LEU A 123 -9.11 -7.61 11.41
CA LEU A 123 -10.46 -7.74 10.88
C LEU A 123 -11.43 -7.93 12.03
N THR A 124 -12.37 -7.02 12.20
CA THR A 124 -13.49 -7.16 13.14
C THR A 124 -14.78 -7.18 12.35
N TYR A 125 -15.62 -8.18 12.57
CA TYR A 125 -16.89 -8.27 11.88
C TYR A 125 -17.98 -8.88 12.77
N SER A 126 -19.23 -8.71 12.37
CA SER A 126 -20.36 -9.41 12.97
C SER A 126 -21.18 -10.13 11.92
N VAL A 127 -21.70 -11.30 12.28
CA VAL A 127 -22.66 -12.08 11.49
C VAL A 127 -23.77 -12.53 12.42
N ASP A 128 -24.99 -12.10 12.13
CA ASP A 128 -26.20 -12.43 12.90
C ASP A 128 -26.04 -12.22 14.42
N GLY A 129 -25.38 -11.11 14.80
CA GLY A 129 -25.15 -10.72 16.18
C GLY A 129 -23.92 -11.34 16.84
N ILE A 130 -23.21 -12.25 16.18
CA ILE A 130 -21.95 -12.84 16.68
C ILE A 130 -20.77 -11.98 16.21
N PHE A 131 -19.97 -11.51 17.16
CA PHE A 131 -18.81 -10.68 16.90
C PHE A 131 -17.53 -11.54 16.83
N VAL A 132 -16.69 -11.24 15.84
CA VAL A 132 -15.42 -11.92 15.59
C VAL A 132 -14.33 -10.88 15.37
N THR A 133 -13.17 -11.08 16.00
CA THR A 133 -11.97 -10.26 15.74
C THR A 133 -10.79 -11.19 15.45
N LYS A 134 -10.08 -10.92 14.35
CA LYS A 134 -8.95 -11.71 13.88
C LYS A 134 -7.77 -10.81 13.52
N ALA A 135 -6.59 -11.21 13.98
CA ALA A 135 -5.34 -10.65 13.49
C ALA A 135 -4.96 -11.34 12.17
N LEU A 136 -4.54 -10.54 11.20
CA LEU A 136 -4.23 -10.99 9.84
C LEU A 136 -2.83 -10.53 9.42
N THR A 137 -2.24 -11.34 8.55
CA THR A 137 -1.08 -10.97 7.74
C THR A 137 -1.37 -11.25 6.27
N ARG A 138 -0.62 -10.63 5.36
CA ARG A 138 -0.71 -10.98 3.94
C ARG A 138 -0.18 -12.38 3.72
N GLN A 139 -0.83 -13.16 2.87
CA GLN A 139 -0.35 -14.48 2.51
C GLN A 139 0.65 -14.39 1.37
N THR A 140 1.86 -14.91 1.60
CA THR A 140 2.90 -15.00 0.59
C THR A 140 2.80 -16.34 -0.13
N PHE A 141 2.55 -16.35 -1.42
CA PHE A 141 2.53 -17.55 -2.27
C PHE A 141 3.89 -17.83 -2.92
N ARG A 142 4.62 -16.74 -3.23
CA ARG A 142 5.93 -16.80 -3.86
C ARG A 142 6.76 -15.60 -3.41
N ASN A 143 8.03 -15.85 -3.13
CA ASN A 143 8.97 -14.76 -2.86
C ASN A 143 9.26 -13.96 -4.13
N ASN A 144 9.35 -12.65 -3.99
CA ASN A 144 9.79 -11.77 -5.06
C ASN A 144 11.26 -12.02 -5.36
N GLU A 145 11.57 -12.18 -6.63
CA GLU A 145 12.94 -12.20 -7.13
C GLU A 145 13.24 -10.80 -7.67
N LEU A 146 13.99 -10.03 -6.89
CA LEU A 146 14.32 -8.65 -7.24
C LEU A 146 15.72 -8.53 -7.85
N THR A 147 16.48 -9.63 -7.88
CA THR A 147 17.85 -9.65 -8.42
C THR A 147 17.84 -9.28 -9.89
N GLY A 148 18.61 -8.25 -10.24
CA GLY A 148 18.70 -7.78 -11.61
C GLY A 148 19.29 -6.39 -11.76
N SER A 149 19.32 -5.93 -13.00
CA SER A 149 19.75 -4.59 -13.37
C SER A 149 18.58 -3.78 -13.89
N TYR A 150 18.46 -2.56 -13.41
CA TYR A 150 17.33 -1.67 -13.64
C TYR A 150 17.80 -0.26 -13.97
N ALA A 151 16.88 0.55 -14.45
CA ALA A 151 17.05 2.00 -14.52
C ALA A 151 15.73 2.67 -14.15
N GLY A 152 15.79 3.84 -13.55
CA GLY A 152 14.57 4.56 -13.21
C GLY A 152 14.81 5.84 -12.44
N VAL A 153 13.78 6.28 -11.72
CA VAL A 153 13.76 7.57 -11.03
C VAL A 153 13.61 7.35 -9.54
N PHE A 154 14.44 8.07 -8.79
CA PHE A 154 14.30 8.29 -7.36
C PHE A 154 13.80 9.71 -7.14
N ARG A 155 12.73 9.87 -6.38
CA ARG A 155 12.28 11.14 -5.85
C ARG A 155 12.48 11.13 -4.35
N GLN A 156 13.26 12.08 -3.84
CA GLN A 156 13.68 12.15 -2.44
C GLN A 156 13.38 13.54 -1.88
N THR A 157 12.93 13.60 -0.64
CA THR A 157 12.74 14.84 0.12
C THR A 157 13.64 14.77 1.35
N PHE A 158 14.53 15.76 1.46
CA PHE A 158 15.48 15.93 2.55
C PHE A 158 14.96 17.00 3.51
N SER A 159 15.08 16.74 4.81
CA SER A 159 14.73 17.71 5.86
C SER A 159 15.62 17.55 7.09
N GLY A 160 15.71 18.64 7.88
CA GLY A 160 16.58 18.69 9.04
C GLY A 160 18.07 18.52 8.68
N CYS A 161 18.49 19.05 7.53
CA CYS A 161 19.88 18.97 7.10
C CYS A 161 20.77 19.97 7.85
N SER A 162 22.02 19.58 8.12
CA SER A 162 23.04 20.42 8.77
C SER A 162 23.29 21.71 7.99
N ASN A 163 23.24 21.65 6.65
CA ASN A 163 23.15 22.80 5.78
C ASN A 163 21.70 22.98 5.33
N PRO A 164 20.98 24.03 5.78
CA PRO A 164 19.57 24.24 5.40
C PRO A 164 19.33 24.36 3.90
N ALA A 165 20.33 24.74 3.11
CA ALA A 165 20.23 24.81 1.65
C ALA A 165 20.03 23.41 1.00
N ASN A 166 20.35 22.34 1.71
CA ASN A 166 20.14 20.95 1.25
C ASN A 166 18.74 20.43 1.57
N ASN A 167 17.90 21.16 2.31
CA ASN A 167 16.49 20.79 2.48
C ASN A 167 15.76 21.00 1.15
N GLY A 168 14.92 20.03 0.80
CA GLY A 168 14.13 20.13 -0.43
C GLY A 168 13.81 18.77 -1.03
N THR A 169 13.20 18.81 -2.20
CA THR A 169 12.86 17.59 -2.96
C THR A 169 13.71 17.55 -4.23
N GLU A 170 14.32 16.41 -4.46
CA GLU A 170 15.14 16.14 -5.64
C GLU A 170 14.60 14.92 -6.41
N GLU A 171 14.80 14.95 -7.72
CA GLU A 171 14.56 13.81 -8.61
C GLU A 171 15.85 13.47 -9.33
N SER A 172 16.19 12.20 -9.35
CA SER A 172 17.40 11.71 -10.01
C SER A 172 17.09 10.47 -10.85
N VAL A 173 17.68 10.43 -12.05
CA VAL A 173 17.68 9.22 -12.89
C VAL A 173 18.89 8.38 -12.49
N VAL A 174 18.66 7.12 -12.19
CA VAL A 174 19.69 6.22 -11.67
C VAL A 174 19.69 4.88 -12.41
N GLY A 175 20.88 4.31 -12.60
CA GLY A 175 21.07 2.90 -12.80
C GLY A 175 21.02 2.17 -11.46
N VAL A 176 20.40 1.02 -11.41
CA VAL A 176 20.22 0.24 -10.17
C VAL A 176 20.62 -1.20 -10.42
N SER A 177 21.37 -1.79 -9.49
CA SER A 177 21.63 -3.23 -9.43
C SER A 177 21.13 -3.74 -8.08
N ILE A 178 20.32 -4.80 -8.10
CA ILE A 178 19.78 -5.43 -6.89
C ILE A 178 20.22 -6.88 -6.83
N THR A 179 20.54 -7.33 -5.62
CA THR A 179 20.69 -8.75 -5.26
C THR A 179 19.87 -8.99 -4.01
N ASN A 180 18.95 -9.95 -4.05
CA ASN A 180 18.16 -10.31 -2.88
C ASN A 180 18.10 -11.83 -2.67
N SER A 181 17.85 -12.20 -1.43
CA SER A 181 17.43 -13.54 -1.02
C SER A 181 16.11 -13.43 -0.24
N THR A 182 15.68 -14.49 0.41
CA THR A 182 14.50 -14.48 1.30
C THR A 182 14.71 -13.61 2.55
N THR A 183 15.95 -13.31 2.92
CA THR A 183 16.28 -12.58 4.17
C THR A 183 17.26 -11.43 3.98
N THR A 184 17.92 -11.33 2.83
CA THR A 184 18.94 -10.30 2.58
C THR A 184 18.60 -9.44 1.38
N PHE A 185 19.00 -8.19 1.43
CA PHE A 185 18.86 -7.23 0.34
C PHE A 185 20.13 -6.41 0.19
N ALA A 186 20.60 -6.31 -1.04
CA ALA A 186 21.66 -5.40 -1.42
C ALA A 186 21.25 -4.66 -2.70
N MET A 187 21.49 -3.36 -2.74
CA MET A 187 21.20 -2.51 -3.89
C MET A 187 22.34 -1.51 -4.09
N THR A 188 22.77 -1.36 -5.33
CA THR A 188 23.68 -0.30 -5.73
C THR A 188 22.96 0.65 -6.66
N THR A 189 23.03 1.93 -6.40
CA THR A 189 22.51 2.98 -7.29
C THR A 189 23.69 3.77 -7.88
N ASN A 190 23.55 4.17 -9.15
CA ASN A 190 24.51 5.03 -9.83
C ASN A 190 23.73 6.13 -10.58
N GLY A 191 23.85 7.35 -10.12
CA GLY A 191 23.22 8.53 -10.70
C GLY A 191 24.02 9.78 -10.49
N ASN A 192 24.13 10.63 -11.50
CA ASN A 192 24.88 11.90 -11.46
C ASN A 192 26.32 11.75 -10.99
N GLY A 193 26.98 10.61 -11.28
CA GLY A 193 28.35 10.31 -10.83
C GLY A 193 28.46 9.87 -9.36
N LEU A 194 27.35 9.77 -8.64
CA LEU A 194 27.30 9.29 -7.27
C LEU A 194 26.88 7.80 -7.24
N VAL A 195 27.71 6.99 -6.60
CA VAL A 195 27.43 5.56 -6.38
C VAL A 195 27.09 5.36 -4.91
N CYS A 196 25.92 4.81 -4.63
CA CYS A 196 25.50 4.46 -3.28
C CYS A 196 25.22 2.96 -3.16
N ASN A 197 25.67 2.37 -2.06
CA ASN A 197 25.46 0.97 -1.75
C ASN A 197 24.53 0.84 -0.53
N TYR A 198 23.48 0.05 -0.68
CA TYR A 198 22.49 -0.25 0.33
C TYR A 198 22.61 -1.72 0.71
N VAL A 199 22.63 -2.03 1.99
CA VAL A 199 22.66 -3.40 2.51
C VAL A 199 21.72 -3.52 3.70
N GLY A 200 20.95 -4.61 3.76
CA GLY A 200 19.96 -4.78 4.83
C GLY A 200 19.30 -6.14 4.84
N ASN A 201 18.34 -6.26 5.75
CA ASN A 201 17.48 -7.42 5.87
C ASN A 201 16.28 -7.26 4.94
N TYR A 202 15.92 -8.34 4.23
CA TYR A 202 14.73 -8.42 3.41
C TYR A 202 13.64 -9.18 4.13
N ARG A 203 12.40 -8.74 3.97
CA ARG A 203 11.20 -9.41 4.44
C ARG A 203 10.09 -9.24 3.41
N GLN A 204 9.25 -10.24 3.24
CA GLN A 204 8.09 -10.18 2.36
C GLN A 204 6.82 -10.54 3.12
N ALA A 205 5.76 -9.78 2.82
CA ALA A 205 4.40 -10.02 3.28
C ALA A 205 3.46 -9.92 2.07
N GLY A 206 2.92 -11.06 1.64
CA GLY A 206 2.15 -11.17 0.40
C GLY A 206 2.99 -10.80 -0.81
N ARG A 207 2.51 -9.87 -1.62
CA ARG A 207 3.23 -9.31 -2.78
C ARG A 207 4.18 -8.16 -2.41
N MET A 208 4.13 -7.65 -1.18
CA MET A 208 4.91 -6.49 -0.73
C MET A 208 6.19 -6.94 -0.04
N GLY A 209 7.33 -6.47 -0.55
CA GLY A 209 8.62 -6.59 0.10
C GLY A 209 8.92 -5.39 0.99
N SER A 210 9.82 -5.57 1.93
CA SER A 210 10.42 -4.50 2.73
C SER A 210 11.89 -4.79 2.99
N SER A 211 12.68 -3.75 3.21
CA SER A 211 14.09 -3.88 3.60
C SER A 211 14.50 -2.77 4.54
N THR A 212 15.16 -3.12 5.63
CA THR A 212 15.77 -2.17 6.56
C THR A 212 17.25 -2.42 6.65
N GLY A 213 18.05 -1.33 6.70
CA GLY A 213 19.48 -1.47 6.73
C GLY A 213 20.22 -0.14 6.70
N THR A 214 21.44 -0.18 6.20
CA THR A 214 22.31 0.99 6.07
C THR A 214 22.69 1.22 4.62
N TYR A 215 23.05 2.45 4.31
CA TYR A 215 23.62 2.78 3.02
C TYR A 215 24.87 3.66 3.16
N SER A 216 25.68 3.62 2.14
CA SER A 216 26.89 4.44 2.04
C SER A 216 27.10 4.93 0.61
N CYS A 217 27.44 6.21 0.49
CA CYS A 217 27.91 6.87 -0.72
C CYS A 217 29.24 7.56 -0.39
N PRO A 218 30.01 8.10 -1.35
CA PRO A 218 31.21 8.91 -1.06
C PRO A 218 30.88 10.09 -0.12
N GLY A 219 31.39 10.03 1.12
CA GLY A 219 31.20 11.06 2.14
C GLY A 219 29.82 11.08 2.84
N ILE A 220 28.91 10.19 2.49
CA ILE A 220 27.54 10.10 3.05
C ILE A 220 27.29 8.68 3.54
N SER A 221 26.76 8.53 4.74
CA SER A 221 26.32 7.23 5.26
C SER A 221 25.10 7.42 6.17
N GLY A 222 24.20 6.43 6.15
CA GLY A 222 22.97 6.52 6.92
C GLY A 222 22.23 5.20 7.03
N SER A 223 21.02 5.30 7.55
CA SER A 223 20.08 4.19 7.63
C SER A 223 18.91 4.39 6.66
N TYR A 224 18.29 3.30 6.26
CA TYR A 224 17.09 3.31 5.44
C TYR A 224 16.06 2.28 5.90
N ASP A 225 14.82 2.57 5.59
CA ASP A 225 13.67 1.67 5.66
C ASP A 225 12.91 1.78 4.34
N MET A 226 12.90 0.70 3.56
CA MET A 226 12.15 0.56 2.30
C MET A 226 10.93 -0.31 2.56
N ILE A 227 9.78 0.18 2.17
CA ILE A 227 8.48 -0.49 2.32
C ILE A 227 7.73 -0.49 1.00
N GLU A 228 6.71 -1.35 0.91
CA GLU A 228 5.87 -1.48 -0.28
C GLU A 228 6.69 -1.72 -1.56
N MET A 229 7.73 -2.56 -1.44
CA MET A 229 8.51 -3.00 -2.59
C MET A 229 7.65 -3.96 -3.40
N GLU A 230 7.03 -3.45 -4.45
CA GLU A 230 6.20 -4.23 -5.36
C GLU A 230 6.96 -4.52 -6.64
N ALA A 231 7.13 -5.82 -6.92
CA ALA A 231 7.74 -6.29 -8.18
C ALA A 231 6.65 -6.71 -9.16
N ASN A 232 6.77 -6.26 -10.38
CA ASN A 232 5.95 -6.67 -11.51
C ASN A 232 6.84 -6.94 -12.73
N PRO A 233 6.31 -7.52 -13.85
CA PRO A 233 7.12 -7.83 -15.02
C PRO A 233 7.86 -6.63 -15.63
N SER A 234 7.40 -5.40 -15.38
CA SER A 234 8.00 -4.19 -15.93
C SER A 234 9.06 -3.56 -15.01
N GLY A 235 9.08 -3.92 -13.72
CA GLY A 235 10.04 -3.33 -12.79
C GLY A 235 9.61 -3.39 -11.32
N ILE A 236 10.15 -2.47 -10.54
CA ILE A 236 9.96 -2.41 -9.08
C ILE A 236 9.59 -0.99 -8.68
N THR A 237 8.63 -0.87 -7.79
CA THR A 237 8.33 0.38 -7.09
C THR A 237 8.48 0.20 -5.59
N ALA A 238 8.89 1.24 -4.88
CA ALA A 238 8.93 1.23 -3.41
C ALA A 238 8.84 2.64 -2.86
N ARG A 239 8.50 2.73 -1.57
CA ARG A 239 8.69 3.92 -0.73
C ARG A 239 9.84 3.68 0.22
N PHE A 240 10.50 4.75 0.62
CA PHE A 240 11.57 4.66 1.61
C PHE A 240 11.60 5.88 2.52
N SER A 241 12.15 5.67 3.69
CA SER A 241 12.52 6.69 4.66
C SER A 241 13.91 6.38 5.20
N GLY A 242 14.54 7.37 5.84
CA GLY A 242 15.86 7.20 6.42
C GLY A 242 16.45 8.50 6.95
N ASN A 243 17.71 8.43 7.26
CA ASN A 243 18.54 9.57 7.68
C ASN A 243 19.98 9.30 7.28
N ASP A 244 20.80 10.34 7.31
CA ASP A 244 22.24 10.23 7.12
C ASP A 244 23.01 11.23 8.01
N ASN A 245 24.33 11.24 7.83
CA ASN A 245 25.23 12.16 8.53
C ASN A 245 25.05 13.64 8.13
N THR A 246 24.20 13.94 7.14
CA THR A 246 23.93 15.30 6.66
C THR A 246 22.51 15.76 6.94
N CYS A 247 21.52 14.86 6.87
CA CYS A 247 20.10 15.16 7.05
C CYS A 247 19.45 14.18 8.03
N SER A 248 18.66 14.70 8.98
CA SER A 248 18.00 13.87 10.01
C SER A 248 16.77 13.11 9.49
N GLN A 249 16.24 13.53 8.36
CA GLN A 249 15.09 12.86 7.73
C GLN A 249 15.18 12.90 6.21
N ILE A 250 15.07 11.73 5.62
CA ILE A 250 14.98 11.53 4.17
C ILE A 250 13.74 10.67 3.92
N THR A 251 12.87 11.09 3.01
CA THR A 251 11.71 10.31 2.59
C THR A 251 11.65 10.29 1.08
N GLY A 252 11.08 9.24 0.49
CA GLY A 252 10.99 9.19 -0.95
C GLY A 252 10.29 7.96 -1.50
N ARG A 253 10.31 7.89 -2.80
CA ARG A 253 9.85 6.74 -3.58
C ARG A 253 10.75 6.55 -4.80
N PHE A 254 10.78 5.33 -5.29
CA PHE A 254 11.41 5.05 -6.57
C PHE A 254 10.51 4.17 -7.46
N ALA A 255 10.73 4.31 -8.74
CA ALA A 255 10.19 3.44 -9.77
C ALA A 255 11.32 3.10 -10.74
N ILE A 256 11.63 1.82 -10.86
CA ILE A 256 12.72 1.30 -11.69
C ILE A 256 12.18 0.22 -12.62
N VAL A 257 12.66 0.20 -13.84
CA VAL A 257 12.28 -0.78 -14.88
C VAL A 257 13.47 -1.65 -15.25
N THR A 258 13.21 -2.87 -15.69
CA THR A 258 14.25 -3.79 -16.19
C THR A 258 14.93 -3.19 -17.42
N ARG A 259 16.25 -3.35 -17.48
CA ARG A 259 17.07 -2.96 -18.65
C ARG A 259 17.10 -4.07 -19.67
#